data_d80b46270597f8bf42ed8bb2308d6777
#
_entry.id   d80b46270597f8bf42ed8bb2308d6777
#
_cell.length_a   1.000
_cell.length_b   1.000
_cell.length_c   1.000
_cell.angle_alpha   90.00
_cell.angle_beta   90.00
_cell.angle_gamma   90.00
#
_symmetry.space_group_name_H-M   'P 1'
#
loop_
_entity.id
_entity.type
_entity.pdbx_description
1 polymer ?
#
loop_
_entity_poly.entity_id
_entity_poly.type
_entity_poly.pdbx_seq_one_letter_code
_entity_poly.pdbx_strand_id
1 'polypeptide(L)'
;MLEFRAAKKEDCRTIAELYSISSDGVADYIWTQLAEDKENVYHVGQRRYENEDSVFSYKNCIVVEKDKKIIGMLVAFPMISDGAVSDDPVLAPYSQLEFDNSFYICGVALFSEYRGLGIGTELMQLAEQQAKIRKFNILSLVVFEENTDAVRLYEKLGYKEVQREKIVPHPLIHYTGDSILMIKNLSK
;
A
#
# COMPACT_ATOMS: atom_id res chain seq x y z
N MET A 1 -6.44 5.44 23.72
CA MET A 1 -5.15 6.05 23.30
C MET A 1 -4.78 5.44 21.97
N LEU A 2 -4.20 6.20 21.01
CA LEU A 2 -3.68 5.65 19.75
C LEU A 2 -2.28 5.12 19.99
N GLU A 3 -2.00 3.94 19.45
CA GLU A 3 -0.69 3.29 19.47
C GLU A 3 -0.29 2.89 18.06
N PHE A 4 0.92 3.25 17.65
CA PHE A 4 1.54 2.84 16.38
C PHE A 4 2.59 1.80 16.71
N ARG A 5 2.44 0.59 16.23
CA ARG A 5 3.35 -0.52 16.51
C ARG A 5 3.67 -1.37 15.29
N ALA A 6 4.79 -2.06 15.33
CA ALA A 6 5.07 -3.11 14.35
C ALA A 6 3.95 -4.17 14.40
N ALA A 7 3.56 -4.64 13.23
CA ALA A 7 2.57 -5.69 13.15
C ALA A 7 3.12 -7.04 13.62
N LYS A 8 2.22 -7.91 14.05
CA LYS A 8 2.48 -9.28 14.45
C LYS A 8 1.72 -10.25 13.54
N LYS A 9 2.05 -11.52 13.60
CA LYS A 9 1.42 -12.54 12.77
C LYS A 9 -0.09 -12.63 12.98
N GLU A 10 -0.55 -12.46 14.21
CA GLU A 10 -1.98 -12.42 14.55
C GLU A 10 -2.76 -11.27 13.92
N ASP A 11 -2.08 -10.22 13.45
CA ASP A 11 -2.71 -9.06 12.83
C ASP A 11 -3.00 -9.28 11.33
N CYS A 12 -2.44 -10.33 10.71
CA CYS A 12 -2.44 -10.54 9.25
C CYS A 12 -3.84 -10.53 8.63
N ARG A 13 -4.86 -11.02 9.33
CA ARG A 13 -6.24 -10.96 8.85
C ARG A 13 -6.73 -9.53 8.68
N THR A 14 -6.56 -8.70 9.71
CA THR A 14 -6.96 -7.29 9.67
C THR A 14 -6.11 -6.50 8.69
N ILE A 15 -4.81 -6.82 8.56
CA ILE A 15 -3.94 -6.24 7.54
C ILE A 15 -4.47 -6.53 6.14
N ALA A 16 -4.91 -7.76 5.86
CA ALA A 16 -5.48 -8.11 4.56
C ALA A 16 -6.75 -7.29 4.26
N GLU A 17 -7.64 -7.11 5.24
CA GLU A 17 -8.84 -6.29 5.09
C GLU A 17 -8.50 -4.81 4.81
N LEU A 18 -7.55 -4.24 5.54
CA LEU A 18 -7.08 -2.87 5.33
C LEU A 18 -6.34 -2.72 4.00
N TYR A 19 -5.58 -3.73 3.57
CA TYR A 19 -4.87 -3.69 2.29
C TYR A 19 -5.85 -3.75 1.10
N SER A 20 -6.91 -4.55 1.17
CA SER A 20 -8.00 -4.51 0.19
C SER A 20 -8.53 -3.07 0.03
N ILE A 21 -8.78 -2.38 1.16
CA ILE A 21 -9.23 -0.97 1.15
C ILE A 21 -8.18 -0.06 0.48
N SER A 22 -6.89 -0.20 0.82
CA SER A 22 -5.83 0.69 0.31
C SER A 22 -5.51 0.47 -1.16
N SER A 23 -5.77 -0.72 -1.68
CA SER A 23 -5.47 -1.10 -3.07
C SER A 23 -6.59 -0.78 -4.04
N ASP A 24 -7.72 -0.25 -3.55
CA ASP A 24 -8.90 0.07 -4.35
C ASP A 24 -9.33 -1.08 -5.29
N GLY A 25 -9.23 -2.33 -4.77
CA GLY A 25 -9.64 -3.55 -5.45
C GLY A 25 -8.55 -4.31 -6.20
N VAL A 26 -7.35 -3.77 -6.36
CA VAL A 26 -6.25 -4.49 -7.02
C VAL A 26 -5.85 -5.75 -6.23
N ALA A 27 -5.81 -5.67 -4.90
CA ALA A 27 -5.55 -6.83 -4.06
C ALA A 27 -6.64 -7.90 -4.21
N ASP A 28 -7.90 -7.50 -4.25
CA ASP A 28 -9.04 -8.42 -4.43
C ASP A 28 -8.95 -9.13 -5.78
N TYR A 29 -8.53 -8.43 -6.84
CA TYR A 29 -8.26 -9.01 -8.14
C TYR A 29 -7.18 -10.10 -8.06
N ILE A 30 -6.02 -9.78 -7.48
CA ILE A 30 -4.91 -10.72 -7.32
C ILE A 30 -5.31 -11.92 -6.47
N TRP A 31 -5.96 -11.69 -5.34
CA TRP A 31 -6.32 -12.74 -4.40
C TRP A 31 -7.42 -13.66 -4.94
N THR A 32 -8.33 -13.14 -5.76
CA THR A 32 -9.35 -13.96 -6.42
C THR A 32 -8.72 -14.97 -7.39
N GLN A 33 -7.62 -14.60 -8.06
CA GLN A 33 -6.90 -15.54 -8.94
C GLN A 33 -6.11 -16.61 -8.16
N LEU A 34 -5.72 -16.31 -6.92
CA LEU A 34 -4.94 -17.20 -6.05
C LEU A 34 -5.81 -18.03 -5.12
N ALA A 35 -7.10 -17.71 -5.02
CA ALA A 35 -8.04 -18.38 -4.13
C ALA A 35 -8.36 -19.82 -4.61
N GLU A 36 -8.42 -20.74 -3.68
CA GLU A 36 -8.98 -22.06 -3.91
C GLU A 36 -10.53 -21.99 -4.05
N ASP A 37 -11.16 -23.08 -4.52
CA ASP A 37 -12.62 -23.09 -4.74
C ASP A 37 -13.36 -22.65 -3.46
N LYS A 38 -14.19 -21.60 -3.60
CA LYS A 38 -14.98 -20.98 -2.51
C LYS A 38 -14.18 -20.37 -1.36
N GLU A 39 -12.87 -20.19 -1.50
CA GLU A 39 -12.06 -19.56 -0.48
C GLU A 39 -12.40 -18.06 -0.38
N ASN A 40 -12.46 -17.55 0.85
CA ASN A 40 -12.58 -16.12 1.09
C ASN A 40 -11.25 -15.41 0.74
N VAL A 41 -11.30 -14.41 -0.14
CA VAL A 41 -10.12 -13.67 -0.61
C VAL A 41 -9.26 -13.08 0.52
N TYR A 42 -9.87 -12.71 1.64
CA TYR A 42 -9.11 -12.24 2.80
C TYR A 42 -8.30 -13.34 3.51
N HIS A 43 -8.65 -14.64 3.35
CA HIS A 43 -7.78 -15.73 3.80
C HIS A 43 -6.54 -15.83 2.91
N VAL A 44 -6.69 -15.60 1.60
CA VAL A 44 -5.53 -15.52 0.68
C VAL A 44 -4.61 -14.37 1.10
N GLY A 45 -5.17 -13.18 1.33
CA GLY A 45 -4.43 -12.01 1.81
C GLY A 45 -3.74 -12.29 3.14
N GLN A 46 -4.44 -12.91 4.10
CA GLN A 46 -3.88 -13.30 5.39
C GLN A 46 -2.64 -14.19 5.22
N ARG A 47 -2.75 -15.30 4.47
CA ARG A 47 -1.62 -16.21 4.21
C ARG A 47 -0.44 -15.50 3.54
N ARG A 48 -0.73 -14.55 2.64
CA ARG A 48 0.29 -13.75 1.97
C ARG A 48 1.08 -12.90 2.97
N TYR A 49 0.40 -12.24 3.92
CA TYR A 49 1.05 -11.43 4.97
C TYR A 49 1.72 -12.26 6.06
N GLU A 50 1.28 -13.51 6.30
CA GLU A 50 1.93 -14.46 7.20
C GLU A 50 3.25 -15.00 6.66
N ASN A 51 3.48 -14.90 5.34
CA ASN A 51 4.72 -15.35 4.71
C ASN A 51 5.86 -14.36 5.04
N GLU A 52 6.81 -14.82 5.85
CA GLU A 52 7.92 -14.01 6.34
C GLU A 52 9.02 -13.78 5.30
N ASP A 53 9.04 -14.57 4.22
CA ASP A 53 10.03 -14.50 3.14
C ASP A 53 9.59 -13.58 1.98
N SER A 54 8.40 -13.00 2.08
CA SER A 54 7.85 -12.07 1.10
C SER A 54 8.00 -10.62 1.55
N VAL A 55 8.11 -9.69 0.58
CA VAL A 55 7.99 -8.25 0.87
C VAL A 55 6.59 -7.89 1.37
N PHE A 56 5.57 -8.65 0.95
CA PHE A 56 4.20 -8.57 1.46
C PHE A 56 4.06 -9.38 2.76
N SER A 57 4.87 -9.05 3.75
CA SER A 57 4.88 -9.68 5.07
C SER A 57 4.42 -8.70 6.13
N TYR A 58 3.79 -9.21 7.20
CA TYR A 58 3.48 -8.41 8.38
C TYR A 58 4.74 -7.71 8.96
N LYS A 59 5.93 -8.26 8.73
CA LYS A 59 7.21 -7.65 9.13
C LYS A 59 7.46 -6.27 8.51
N ASN A 60 6.83 -5.99 7.39
CA ASN A 60 6.89 -4.70 6.68
C ASN A 60 5.65 -3.81 6.97
N CYS A 61 4.88 -4.14 8.00
CA CYS A 61 3.67 -3.44 8.36
C CYS A 61 3.80 -2.74 9.72
N ILE A 62 3.24 -1.53 9.78
CA ILE A 62 2.89 -0.85 11.04
C ILE A 62 1.37 -0.87 11.12
N VAL A 63 0.83 -1.18 12.28
CA VAL A 63 -0.59 -1.07 12.57
C VAL A 63 -0.85 0.06 13.55
N VAL A 64 -2.01 0.70 13.40
CA VAL A 64 -2.54 1.67 14.35
C VAL A 64 -3.57 0.96 15.21
N GLU A 65 -3.34 0.96 16.50
CA GLU A 65 -4.24 0.35 17.47
C GLU A 65 -4.94 1.42 18.33
N LYS A 66 -6.23 1.25 18.54
CA LYS A 66 -7.03 2.03 19.48
C LYS A 66 -7.90 1.07 20.29
N ASP A 67 -7.80 1.16 21.62
CA ASP A 67 -8.59 0.36 22.55
C ASP A 67 -8.54 -1.15 22.21
N LYS A 68 -7.32 -1.66 21.93
CA LYS A 68 -7.01 -3.04 21.52
C LYS A 68 -7.60 -3.48 20.17
N LYS A 69 -8.05 -2.54 19.35
CA LYS A 69 -8.51 -2.82 17.98
C LYS A 69 -7.58 -2.15 16.98
N ILE A 70 -7.19 -2.88 15.95
CA ILE A 70 -6.49 -2.30 14.81
C ILE A 70 -7.49 -1.47 14.02
N ILE A 71 -7.14 -0.22 13.76
CA ILE A 71 -7.98 0.75 13.06
C ILE A 71 -7.35 1.24 11.75
N GLY A 72 -6.10 0.92 11.51
CA GLY A 72 -5.37 1.32 10.32
C GLY A 72 -4.03 0.64 10.18
N MET A 73 -3.41 0.82 9.03
CA MET A 73 -2.10 0.24 8.72
C MET A 73 -1.29 1.09 7.76
N LEU A 74 0.01 0.82 7.76
CA LEU A 74 1.00 1.18 6.74
C LEU A 74 1.72 -0.09 6.32
N VAL A 75 1.87 -0.30 5.01
CA VAL A 75 2.75 -1.33 4.43
C VAL A 75 3.81 -0.62 3.61
N ALA A 76 5.09 -0.79 3.95
CA ALA A 76 6.17 -0.16 3.22
C ALA A 76 7.45 -1.01 3.26
N PHE A 77 8.16 -1.08 2.14
CA PHE A 77 9.35 -1.90 1.98
C PHE A 77 10.31 -1.34 0.90
N PRO A 78 11.57 -1.77 0.88
CA PRO A 78 12.49 -1.43 -0.19
C PRO A 78 11.97 -1.92 -1.55
N MET A 79 11.86 -1.05 -2.54
CA MET A 79 11.58 -1.40 -3.92
C MET A 79 12.90 -1.63 -4.65
N ILE A 80 13.07 -2.86 -5.11
CA ILE A 80 14.15 -3.27 -6.00
C ILE A 80 13.45 -3.83 -7.24
N SER A 81 13.39 -3.02 -8.29
CA SER A 81 12.74 -3.39 -9.55
C SER A 81 13.78 -3.86 -10.55
N ASP A 82 13.50 -4.95 -11.24
CA ASP A 82 14.26 -5.41 -12.40
C ASP A 82 13.71 -4.86 -13.73
N GLY A 83 12.68 -4.03 -13.66
CA GLY A 83 12.00 -3.45 -14.81
C GLY A 83 11.08 -4.43 -15.54
N ALA A 84 10.83 -5.61 -15.00
CA ALA A 84 9.93 -6.58 -15.62
C ALA A 84 8.49 -6.09 -15.57
N VAL A 85 7.80 -6.17 -16.70
CA VAL A 85 6.37 -5.86 -16.79
C VAL A 85 5.57 -7.14 -16.63
N SER A 86 4.50 -7.09 -15.86
CA SER A 86 3.61 -8.24 -15.67
C SER A 86 3.00 -8.70 -17.00
N ASP A 87 2.94 -10.02 -17.21
CA ASP A 87 2.24 -10.62 -18.35
C ASP A 87 0.71 -10.50 -18.22
N ASP A 88 0.20 -10.25 -17.02
CA ASP A 88 -1.21 -9.99 -16.79
C ASP A 88 -1.55 -8.55 -17.22
N PRO A 89 -2.42 -8.36 -18.23
CA PRO A 89 -2.71 -7.04 -18.77
C PRO A 89 -3.36 -6.10 -17.74
N VAL A 90 -4.05 -6.63 -16.73
CA VAL A 90 -4.64 -5.81 -15.66
C VAL A 90 -3.57 -5.33 -14.69
N LEU A 91 -2.53 -6.12 -14.47
CA LEU A 91 -1.43 -5.80 -13.55
C LEU A 91 -0.26 -5.08 -14.22
N ALA A 92 -0.13 -5.16 -15.54
CA ALA A 92 0.97 -4.55 -16.30
C ALA A 92 1.13 -3.04 -16.01
N PRO A 93 0.08 -2.20 -15.95
CA PRO A 93 0.23 -0.78 -15.63
C PRO A 93 0.89 -0.53 -14.28
N TYR A 94 0.57 -1.33 -13.26
CA TYR A 94 1.12 -1.14 -11.92
C TYR A 94 2.60 -1.54 -11.85
N SER A 95 3.02 -2.62 -12.54
CA SER A 95 4.43 -3.02 -12.59
C SER A 95 5.30 -2.01 -13.35
N GLN A 96 4.74 -1.25 -14.27
CA GLN A 96 5.44 -0.15 -14.94
C GLN A 96 5.64 1.08 -14.05
N LEU A 97 4.87 1.21 -12.96
CA LEU A 97 4.93 2.31 -12.01
C LEU A 97 5.84 2.01 -10.80
N GLU A 98 6.77 1.10 -10.94
CA GLU A 98 7.78 0.85 -9.91
C GLU A 98 8.94 1.87 -10.03
N PHE A 99 9.37 2.42 -8.89
CA PHE A 99 10.54 3.30 -8.81
C PHE A 99 11.67 2.56 -8.12
N ASP A 100 12.66 2.11 -8.89
CA ASP A 100 13.77 1.34 -8.37
C ASP A 100 14.58 2.12 -7.31
N ASN A 101 15.15 1.40 -6.37
CA ASN A 101 15.96 1.93 -5.26
C ASN A 101 15.23 3.01 -4.43
N SER A 102 13.95 2.81 -4.20
CA SER A 102 13.12 3.65 -3.32
C SER A 102 12.60 2.87 -2.11
N PHE A 103 12.14 3.58 -1.10
CA PHE A 103 11.32 3.00 -0.05
C PHE A 103 9.84 3.15 -0.45
N TYR A 104 9.26 2.04 -0.90
CA TYR A 104 7.93 2.01 -1.48
C TYR A 104 6.85 1.90 -0.41
N ILE A 105 5.92 2.85 -0.42
CA ILE A 105 4.72 2.81 0.40
C ILE A 105 3.65 2.09 -0.41
N CYS A 106 3.50 0.81 -0.11
CA CYS A 106 2.61 -0.09 -0.84
C CYS A 106 1.13 0.10 -0.45
N GLY A 107 0.86 0.52 0.78
CA GLY A 107 -0.50 0.76 1.23
C GLY A 107 -0.57 1.54 2.54
N VAL A 108 -1.52 2.48 2.59
CA VAL A 108 -1.93 3.19 3.81
C VAL A 108 -3.44 3.16 3.86
N ALA A 109 -3.99 2.60 4.90
CA ALA A 109 -5.44 2.55 5.08
C ALA A 109 -5.87 2.78 6.53
N LEU A 110 -7.06 3.32 6.66
CA LEU A 110 -7.82 3.41 7.90
C LEU A 110 -9.23 2.93 7.61
N PHE A 111 -9.85 2.27 8.58
CA PHE A 111 -11.30 2.07 8.52
C PHE A 111 -12.01 3.41 8.48
N SER A 112 -13.14 3.47 7.79
CA SER A 112 -13.81 4.72 7.41
C SER A 112 -14.09 5.65 8.58
N GLU A 113 -14.50 5.10 9.73
CA GLU A 113 -14.83 5.83 10.95
C GLU A 113 -13.63 6.52 11.63
N TYR A 114 -12.41 6.20 11.20
CA TYR A 114 -11.16 6.78 11.73
C TYR A 114 -10.46 7.72 10.75
N ARG A 115 -11.06 7.98 9.60
CA ARG A 115 -10.52 8.92 8.60
C ARG A 115 -10.72 10.37 9.02
N GLY A 116 -9.96 11.28 8.43
CA GLY A 116 -10.06 12.72 8.70
C GLY A 116 -9.49 13.18 10.04
N LEU A 117 -8.90 12.28 10.82
CA LEU A 117 -8.34 12.58 12.16
C LEU A 117 -6.82 12.82 12.17
N GLY A 118 -6.19 12.96 10.99
CA GLY A 118 -4.74 13.17 10.86
C GLY A 118 -3.88 11.89 10.92
N ILE A 119 -4.46 10.74 11.27
CA ILE A 119 -3.73 9.47 11.45
C ILE A 119 -2.98 9.05 10.17
N GLY A 120 -3.57 9.25 9.00
CA GLY A 120 -2.90 8.97 7.73
C GLY A 120 -1.61 9.79 7.54
N THR A 121 -1.60 11.04 7.96
CA THR A 121 -0.41 11.89 7.97
C THR A 121 0.67 11.33 8.89
N GLU A 122 0.30 10.85 10.08
CA GLU A 122 1.25 10.24 11.03
C GLU A 122 1.85 8.95 10.46
N LEU A 123 1.04 8.11 9.79
CA LEU A 123 1.53 6.90 9.11
C LEU A 123 2.53 7.23 8.00
N MET A 124 2.28 8.26 7.20
CA MET A 124 3.21 8.73 6.16
C MET A 124 4.51 9.27 6.75
N GLN A 125 4.46 9.96 7.90
CA GLN A 125 5.65 10.41 8.62
C GLN A 125 6.47 9.23 9.18
N LEU A 126 5.82 8.17 9.65
CA LEU A 126 6.49 6.94 10.07
C LEU A 126 7.17 6.24 8.89
N ALA A 127 6.55 6.21 7.70
CA ALA A 127 7.19 5.69 6.49
C ALA A 127 8.46 6.50 6.15
N GLU A 128 8.41 7.82 6.26
CA GLU A 128 9.59 8.67 6.04
C GLU A 128 10.72 8.40 7.05
N GLN A 129 10.38 8.21 8.32
CA GLN A 129 11.36 7.85 9.35
C GLN A 129 11.99 6.49 9.08
N GLN A 130 11.20 5.48 8.68
CA GLN A 130 11.72 4.17 8.31
C GLN A 130 12.63 4.24 7.09
N ALA A 131 12.27 5.00 6.07
CA ALA A 131 13.11 5.21 4.89
C ALA A 131 14.48 5.79 5.28
N LYS A 132 14.50 6.83 6.12
CA LYS A 132 15.75 7.45 6.63
C LYS A 132 16.60 6.46 7.43
N ILE A 133 16.01 5.69 8.33
CA ILE A 133 16.72 4.66 9.12
C ILE A 133 17.34 3.61 8.20
N ARG A 134 16.63 3.21 7.15
CA ARG A 134 17.08 2.25 6.14
C ARG A 134 17.95 2.87 5.04
N LYS A 135 18.28 4.17 5.15
CA LYS A 135 19.16 4.92 4.24
C LYS A 135 18.62 5.07 2.80
N PHE A 136 17.31 5.09 2.64
CA PHE A 136 16.68 5.47 1.39
C PHE A 136 16.53 6.98 1.30
N ASN A 137 16.81 7.54 0.13
CA ASN A 137 16.68 8.99 -0.15
C ASN A 137 15.39 9.33 -0.88
N ILE A 138 14.65 8.32 -1.33
CA ILE A 138 13.42 8.47 -2.11
C ILE A 138 12.32 7.60 -1.50
N LEU A 139 11.17 8.21 -1.27
CA LEU A 139 9.92 7.51 -1.04
C LEU A 139 9.13 7.46 -2.35
N SER A 140 8.49 6.34 -2.63
CA SER A 140 7.60 6.18 -3.77
C SER A 140 6.27 5.58 -3.36
N LEU A 141 5.23 5.86 -4.11
CA LEU A 141 3.91 5.25 -3.98
C LEU A 141 3.17 5.32 -5.32
N VAL A 142 2.18 4.43 -5.48
CA VAL A 142 1.24 4.46 -6.60
C VAL A 142 -0.15 4.79 -6.06
N VAL A 143 -0.87 5.64 -6.75
CA VAL A 143 -2.23 6.06 -6.38
C VAL A 143 -3.07 6.25 -7.64
N PHE A 144 -4.37 5.95 -7.58
CA PHE A 144 -5.29 6.29 -8.66
C PHE A 144 -5.53 7.79 -8.70
N GLU A 145 -5.49 8.40 -9.89
CA GLU A 145 -5.72 9.85 -10.03
C GLU A 145 -7.12 10.29 -9.54
N GLU A 146 -8.10 9.41 -9.68
CA GLU A 146 -9.46 9.63 -9.21
C GLU A 146 -9.60 9.58 -7.68
N ASN A 147 -8.62 9.02 -6.95
CA ASN A 147 -8.57 9.07 -5.48
C ASN A 147 -8.03 10.44 -5.01
N THR A 148 -8.82 11.48 -5.29
CA THR A 148 -8.40 12.89 -5.11
C THR A 148 -8.03 13.24 -3.68
N ASP A 149 -8.62 12.59 -2.69
CA ASP A 149 -8.28 12.84 -1.28
C ASP A 149 -6.88 12.31 -0.94
N ALA A 150 -6.51 11.13 -1.44
CA ALA A 150 -5.18 10.58 -1.29
C ALA A 150 -4.13 11.40 -2.06
N VAL A 151 -4.42 11.76 -3.32
CA VAL A 151 -3.53 12.61 -4.14
C VAL A 151 -3.24 13.94 -3.43
N ARG A 152 -4.27 14.65 -2.95
CA ARG A 152 -4.10 15.91 -2.20
C ARG A 152 -3.28 15.75 -0.93
N LEU A 153 -3.46 14.63 -0.21
CA LEU A 153 -2.66 14.33 0.97
C LEU A 153 -1.18 14.19 0.59
N TYR A 154 -0.88 13.41 -0.45
CA TYR A 154 0.49 13.14 -0.88
C TYR A 154 1.16 14.42 -1.41
N GLU A 155 0.48 15.22 -2.22
CA GLU A 155 0.97 16.53 -2.68
C GLU A 155 1.29 17.46 -1.50
N LYS A 156 0.41 17.56 -0.51
CA LYS A 156 0.63 18.34 0.72
C LYS A 156 1.84 17.84 1.52
N LEU A 157 2.14 16.55 1.47
CA LEU A 157 3.30 15.94 2.10
C LEU A 157 4.58 16.05 1.26
N GLY A 158 4.53 16.67 0.08
CA GLY A 158 5.68 16.94 -0.77
C GLY A 158 5.98 15.86 -1.81
N TYR A 159 5.06 14.91 -2.03
CA TYR A 159 5.16 13.98 -3.14
C TYR A 159 4.83 14.68 -4.46
N LYS A 160 5.47 14.24 -5.55
CA LYS A 160 5.23 14.76 -6.90
C LYS A 160 5.01 13.60 -7.85
N GLU A 161 4.07 13.75 -8.75
CA GLU A 161 3.86 12.82 -9.87
C GLU A 161 5.10 12.82 -10.78
N VAL A 162 5.54 11.63 -11.17
CA VAL A 162 6.69 11.44 -12.08
C VAL A 162 6.35 10.55 -13.27
N GLN A 163 5.34 9.72 -13.17
CA GLN A 163 4.88 8.82 -14.24
C GLN A 163 3.40 8.51 -14.04
N ARG A 164 2.72 8.16 -15.13
CA ARG A 164 1.35 7.64 -15.10
C ARG A 164 1.15 6.55 -16.14
N GLU A 165 0.25 5.64 -15.84
CA GLU A 165 -0.16 4.57 -16.72
C GLU A 165 -1.68 4.45 -16.72
N LYS A 166 -2.25 4.24 -17.90
CA LYS A 166 -3.68 4.00 -18.02
C LYS A 166 -4.00 2.59 -17.52
N ILE A 167 -4.92 2.49 -16.56
CA ILE A 167 -5.31 1.18 -16.03
C ILE A 167 -6.23 0.45 -17.01
N VAL A 168 -6.21 -0.87 -16.93
CA VAL A 168 -7.18 -1.74 -17.62
C VAL A 168 -8.39 -1.90 -16.69
N PRO A 169 -9.59 -1.45 -17.09
CA PRO A 169 -10.78 -1.55 -16.24
C PRO A 169 -11.10 -3.00 -15.89
N HIS A 170 -11.41 -3.25 -14.63
CA HIS A 170 -11.85 -4.57 -14.16
C HIS A 170 -12.96 -4.40 -13.09
N PRO A 171 -13.98 -5.29 -13.03
CA PRO A 171 -15.09 -5.13 -12.08
C PRO A 171 -14.71 -5.07 -10.61
N LEU A 172 -13.57 -5.65 -10.22
CA LEU A 172 -13.04 -5.58 -8.86
C LEU A 172 -12.25 -4.32 -8.55
N ILE A 173 -11.79 -3.59 -9.57
CA ILE A 173 -10.99 -2.36 -9.41
C ILE A 173 -11.94 -1.17 -9.43
N HIS A 174 -11.84 -0.32 -8.41
CA HIS A 174 -12.85 0.73 -8.15
C HIS A 174 -12.72 1.95 -9.08
N TYR A 175 -11.58 2.12 -9.76
CA TYR A 175 -11.30 3.26 -10.63
C TYR A 175 -11.08 2.83 -12.08
N THR A 176 -11.18 3.78 -13.01
CA THR A 176 -11.11 3.52 -14.47
C THR A 176 -10.14 4.43 -15.22
N GLY A 177 -9.59 5.45 -14.54
CA GLY A 177 -8.70 6.45 -15.11
C GLY A 177 -7.23 6.00 -15.20
N ASP A 178 -6.34 6.83 -14.73
CA ASP A 178 -4.91 6.52 -14.66
C ASP A 178 -4.47 6.18 -13.24
N SER A 179 -3.45 5.34 -13.12
CA SER A 179 -2.64 5.24 -11.91
C SER A 179 -1.41 6.12 -12.07
N ILE A 180 -1.03 6.81 -11.01
CA ILE A 180 0.12 7.72 -10.99
C ILE A 180 1.16 7.26 -9.99
N LEU A 181 2.42 7.29 -10.41
CA LEU A 181 3.58 7.13 -9.57
C LEU A 181 3.95 8.48 -8.99
N MET A 182 3.97 8.57 -7.68
CA MET A 182 4.43 9.78 -6.98
C MET A 182 5.67 9.47 -6.15
N ILE A 183 6.63 10.40 -6.15
CA ILE A 183 7.85 10.30 -5.36
C ILE A 183 8.04 11.50 -4.46
N LYS A 184 8.74 11.27 -3.34
CA LYS A 184 9.25 12.32 -2.45
C LYS A 184 10.74 12.12 -2.23
N ASN A 185 11.54 13.13 -2.56
CA ASN A 185 12.96 13.17 -2.21
C ASN A 185 13.10 13.56 -0.73
N LEU A 186 13.85 12.77 0.02
CA LEU A 186 14.19 13.06 1.40
C LEU A 186 15.45 13.94 1.43
N SER A 187 15.35 15.09 2.08
CA SER A 187 16.53 15.93 2.31
C SER A 187 17.55 15.15 3.15
N LYS A 188 18.83 15.29 2.75
CA LYS A 188 19.96 14.77 3.55
C LYS A 188 20.05 15.47 4.89
#